data_56cbe34074a40cce58033858fa21a847
#
_entry.id   56cbe34074a40cce58033858fa21a847
#
_cell.length_a   1.000
_cell.length_b   1.000
_cell.length_c   1.000
_cell.angle_alpha   90.00
_cell.angle_beta   90.00
_cell.angle_gamma   90.00
#
_symmetry.space_group_name_H-M   'P 1'
#
loop_
_entity.id
_entity.type
_entity.pdbx_description
1 polymer ?
#
loop_
_entity_poly.entity_id
_entity_poly.type
_entity_poly.pdbx_seq_one_letter_code
_entity_poly.pdbx_strand_id
1 'polypeptide(L)'
;FHQTLAPYAYLYGLPYELYKQHGIRRYGFHGTSHRYVSMKAAEVLQRPLGELEIVSCHLGIGASLCAIDHGRSIDTTMGMTPSDGLIMPSRSGSVDPAVMIHLMEQHKMSPEQLSTLINSESGLKGISGVSSDIHEIEAAAAEGHHRALLAHKAYCYQVRKNIGAYVAAMGGIDVLAFTGDVGETSATVRSLACQGLEFMGIKLDEEKNRNLGRIDDFAVISTADSPVAVLVVANDDERLVAWETLRAIERNALLVAAKPEDQPIPVEISAHHVHLAQADVEALFGPGHQLTPKSELSQPGQFACE
;
A
#
# COMPACT_ATOMS: atom_id res chain seq x y z
N PHE A 1 -9.77 -0.37 -4.08
CA PHE A 1 -9.65 1.08 -3.84
C PHE A 1 -9.06 1.79 -5.05
N HIS A 2 -7.98 1.28 -5.66
CA HIS A 2 -7.32 1.89 -6.82
C HIS A 2 -8.08 1.80 -8.16
N GLN A 3 -9.25 1.21 -8.19
CA GLN A 3 -10.11 1.19 -9.40
C GLN A 3 -10.61 2.60 -9.79
N THR A 4 -10.47 3.57 -8.90
CA THR A 4 -10.83 4.98 -9.16
C THR A 4 -9.76 5.76 -9.91
N LEU A 5 -8.58 5.18 -10.17
CA LEU A 5 -7.52 5.81 -10.95
C LEU A 5 -8.00 6.20 -12.35
N ALA A 6 -7.70 7.43 -12.74
CA ALA A 6 -7.99 7.90 -14.09
C ALA A 6 -7.04 7.27 -15.12
N PRO A 7 -7.45 7.13 -16.40
CA PRO A 7 -6.62 6.54 -17.45
C PRO A 7 -5.22 7.13 -17.55
N TYR A 8 -5.07 8.43 -17.43
CA TYR A 8 -3.77 9.10 -17.49
C TYR A 8 -2.86 8.82 -16.28
N ALA A 9 -3.42 8.31 -15.17
CA ALA A 9 -2.65 7.91 -13.99
C ALA A 9 -2.24 6.42 -14.02
N TYR A 10 -3.04 5.56 -14.64
CA TYR A 10 -2.75 4.13 -14.68
C TYR A 10 -2.07 3.64 -15.95
N LEU A 11 -2.10 4.38 -17.07
CA LEU A 11 -1.46 3.96 -18.31
C LEU A 11 0.06 4.12 -18.22
N TYR A 12 0.77 3.10 -18.70
CA TYR A 12 2.19 3.23 -19.01
C TYR A 12 2.36 3.90 -20.38
N GLY A 13 3.48 4.56 -20.61
CA GLY A 13 3.86 5.15 -21.90
C GLY A 13 4.24 4.09 -22.95
N LEU A 14 3.43 3.05 -23.07
CA LEU A 14 3.59 1.94 -24.01
C LEU A 14 2.50 2.01 -25.10
N PRO A 15 2.63 1.28 -26.22
CA PRO A 15 1.56 1.19 -27.21
C PRO A 15 0.22 0.84 -26.57
N TYR A 16 -0.80 1.64 -26.84
CA TYR A 16 -2.13 1.54 -26.20
C TYR A 16 -2.77 0.16 -26.34
N GLU A 17 -2.46 -0.56 -27.43
CA GLU A 17 -2.97 -1.91 -27.69
C GLU A 17 -2.51 -2.92 -26.63
N LEU A 18 -1.35 -2.73 -26.00
CA LEU A 18 -0.90 -3.58 -24.90
C LEU A 18 -1.81 -3.47 -23.68
N TYR A 19 -2.28 -2.26 -23.40
CA TYR A 19 -3.31 -2.07 -22.36
C TYR A 19 -4.63 -2.72 -22.77
N LYS A 20 -5.11 -2.44 -23.98
CA LYS A 20 -6.44 -2.87 -24.44
C LYS A 20 -6.56 -4.38 -24.55
N GLN A 21 -5.53 -5.06 -25.05
CA GLN A 21 -5.55 -6.51 -25.32
C GLN A 21 -5.08 -7.33 -24.12
N HIS A 22 -4.14 -6.82 -23.34
CA HIS A 22 -3.44 -7.58 -22.29
C HIS A 22 -3.59 -6.98 -20.89
N GLY A 23 -4.32 -5.87 -20.74
CA GLY A 23 -4.50 -5.24 -19.45
C GLY A 23 -3.22 -4.68 -18.82
N ILE A 24 -2.20 -4.36 -19.64
CA ILE A 24 -0.92 -3.83 -19.13
C ILE A 24 -1.13 -2.39 -18.67
N ARG A 25 -1.26 -2.23 -17.35
CA ARG A 25 -1.50 -0.94 -16.69
C ARG A 25 -1.04 -0.98 -15.23
N ARG A 26 -1.02 0.18 -14.57
CA ARG A 26 -0.91 0.27 -13.12
C ARG A 26 -2.21 -0.21 -12.47
N TYR A 27 -2.12 -1.12 -11.52
CA TYR A 27 -3.24 -1.60 -10.70
C TYR A 27 -3.17 -1.04 -9.28
N GLY A 28 -1.97 -0.99 -8.70
CA GLY A 28 -1.76 -0.62 -7.31
C GLY A 28 -2.09 -1.75 -6.35
N PHE A 29 -1.55 -1.64 -5.13
CA PHE A 29 -1.74 -2.61 -4.06
C PHE A 29 -1.90 -1.87 -2.73
N HIS A 30 -2.12 -2.61 -1.63
CA HIS A 30 -2.45 -2.05 -0.31
C HIS A 30 -3.72 -1.16 -0.30
N GLY A 31 -4.61 -1.36 -1.28
CA GLY A 31 -5.81 -0.54 -1.40
C GLY A 31 -6.71 -0.58 -0.16
N THR A 32 -6.78 -1.72 0.52
CA THR A 32 -7.48 -1.89 1.81
C THR A 32 -6.86 -0.98 2.86
N SER A 33 -5.55 -1.08 3.05
CA SER A 33 -4.81 -0.26 4.03
C SER A 33 -4.95 1.24 3.73
N HIS A 34 -4.71 1.68 2.49
CA HIS A 34 -4.85 3.10 2.11
C HIS A 34 -6.27 3.63 2.36
N ARG A 35 -7.28 2.80 2.09
CA ARG A 35 -8.67 3.14 2.38
C ARG A 35 -8.93 3.26 3.88
N TYR A 36 -8.46 2.29 4.68
CA TYR A 36 -8.59 2.35 6.12
C TYR A 36 -7.97 3.62 6.70
N VAL A 37 -6.72 3.91 6.31
CA VAL A 37 -6.00 5.11 6.72
C VAL A 37 -6.76 6.39 6.37
N SER A 38 -7.36 6.45 5.18
CA SER A 38 -8.13 7.63 4.76
C SER A 38 -9.39 7.85 5.62
N MET A 39 -10.06 6.77 6.00
CA MET A 39 -11.22 6.83 6.89
C MET A 39 -10.81 7.26 8.31
N LYS A 40 -9.69 6.75 8.83
CA LYS A 40 -9.13 7.17 10.10
C LYS A 40 -8.70 8.63 10.10
N ALA A 41 -8.08 9.11 9.04
CA ALA A 41 -7.73 10.51 8.90
C ALA A 41 -8.97 11.43 8.99
N ALA A 42 -10.05 11.07 8.32
CA ALA A 42 -11.32 11.80 8.39
C ALA A 42 -11.92 11.79 9.81
N GLU A 43 -11.87 10.66 10.50
CA GLU A 43 -12.30 10.51 11.90
C GLU A 43 -11.47 11.41 12.82
N VAL A 44 -10.13 11.37 12.71
CA VAL A 44 -9.21 12.15 13.54
C VAL A 44 -9.39 13.65 13.35
N LEU A 45 -9.58 14.10 12.12
CA LEU A 45 -9.78 15.52 11.82
C LEU A 45 -11.22 15.98 12.03
N GLN A 46 -12.16 15.07 12.28
CA GLN A 46 -13.60 15.35 12.34
C GLN A 46 -14.09 16.13 11.10
N ARG A 47 -13.55 15.76 9.92
CA ARG A 47 -13.91 16.34 8.63
C ARG A 47 -14.41 15.22 7.69
N PRO A 48 -15.39 15.52 6.80
CA PRO A 48 -15.83 14.55 5.79
C PRO A 48 -14.66 14.09 4.92
N LEU A 49 -14.54 12.78 4.67
CA LEU A 49 -13.50 12.22 3.80
C LEU A 49 -13.51 12.83 2.39
N GLY A 50 -14.71 13.21 1.90
CA GLY A 50 -14.87 13.88 0.61
C GLY A 50 -14.37 15.33 0.54
N GLU A 51 -13.76 15.85 1.62
CA GLU A 51 -13.18 17.20 1.70
C GLU A 51 -11.67 17.16 1.98
N LEU A 52 -11.06 15.97 1.96
CA LEU A 52 -9.67 15.77 2.37
C LEU A 52 -8.79 15.34 1.20
N GLU A 53 -7.60 15.93 1.16
CA GLU A 53 -6.46 15.55 0.34
C GLU A 53 -5.44 14.84 1.22
N ILE A 54 -5.20 13.55 0.97
CA ILE A 54 -4.41 12.69 1.86
C ILE A 54 -3.31 12.00 1.07
N VAL A 55 -2.08 12.08 1.57
CA VAL A 55 -1.01 11.16 1.17
C VAL A 55 -0.88 10.07 2.22
N SER A 56 -1.19 8.84 1.85
CA SER A 56 -1.05 7.66 2.71
C SER A 56 0.22 6.90 2.34
N CYS A 57 1.08 6.67 3.33
CA CYS A 57 2.36 5.96 3.22
C CYS A 57 2.25 4.63 3.96
N HIS A 58 1.96 3.54 3.26
CA HIS A 58 2.05 2.19 3.80
C HIS A 58 3.48 1.68 3.61
N LEU A 59 4.23 1.58 4.71
CA LEU A 59 5.65 1.23 4.72
C LEU A 59 5.87 -0.04 5.55
N GLY A 60 6.22 -1.14 4.89
CA GLY A 60 6.45 -2.45 5.50
C GLY A 60 7.25 -3.37 4.58
N ILE A 61 7.04 -4.69 4.64
CA ILE A 61 7.63 -5.66 3.69
C ILE A 61 7.29 -5.30 2.24
N GLY A 62 6.05 -4.87 1.97
CA GLY A 62 5.70 -4.10 0.79
C GLY A 62 5.60 -2.63 1.17
N ALA A 63 6.01 -1.73 0.28
CA ALA A 63 5.89 -0.30 0.52
C ALA A 63 5.19 0.39 -0.65
N SER A 64 4.16 1.17 -0.35
CA SER A 64 3.49 2.02 -1.34
C SER A 64 2.99 3.31 -0.73
N LEU A 65 2.93 4.34 -1.57
CA LEU A 65 2.21 5.57 -1.28
C LEU A 65 0.94 5.62 -2.14
N CYS A 66 -0.06 6.32 -1.64
CA CYS A 66 -1.28 6.60 -2.38
C CYS A 66 -1.66 8.07 -2.22
N ALA A 67 -1.97 8.73 -3.33
CA ALA A 67 -2.64 10.01 -3.36
C ALA A 67 -4.15 9.77 -3.29
N ILE A 68 -4.79 10.34 -2.27
CA ILE A 68 -6.23 10.17 -2.02
C ILE A 68 -6.86 11.55 -2.03
N ASP A 69 -7.61 11.81 -3.08
CA ASP A 69 -8.29 13.07 -3.31
C ASP A 69 -9.80 12.87 -3.14
N HIS A 70 -10.40 13.60 -2.19
CA HIS A 70 -11.83 13.53 -1.90
C HIS A 70 -12.35 12.10 -1.70
N GLY A 71 -11.57 11.28 -0.97
CA GLY A 71 -11.88 9.88 -0.67
C GLY A 71 -11.64 8.87 -1.81
N ARG A 72 -11.03 9.32 -2.92
CA ARG A 72 -10.72 8.49 -4.09
C ARG A 72 -9.21 8.35 -4.26
N SER A 73 -8.74 7.14 -4.51
CA SER A 73 -7.36 6.96 -4.97
C SER A 73 -7.21 7.53 -6.37
N ILE A 74 -6.33 8.52 -6.52
CA ILE A 74 -6.02 9.15 -7.82
C ILE A 74 -4.67 8.73 -8.36
N ASP A 75 -3.75 8.28 -7.50
CA ASP A 75 -2.46 7.70 -7.90
C ASP A 75 -1.91 6.79 -6.80
N THR A 76 -1.02 5.87 -7.16
CA THR A 76 -0.30 5.01 -6.21
C THR A 76 1.04 4.59 -6.79
N THR A 77 2.04 4.31 -5.94
CA THR A 77 3.41 3.99 -6.40
C THR A 77 3.56 2.59 -6.95
N MET A 78 2.86 1.58 -6.40
CA MET A 78 2.90 0.23 -6.97
C MET A 78 2.20 0.19 -8.33
N GLY A 79 2.75 -0.57 -9.26
CA GLY A 79 2.36 -0.59 -10.65
C GLY A 79 1.46 -1.77 -11.04
N MET A 80 1.82 -2.42 -12.15
CA MET A 80 1.20 -3.66 -12.60
C MET A 80 1.44 -4.79 -11.59
N THR A 81 2.57 -4.74 -10.89
CA THR A 81 2.97 -5.68 -9.84
C THR A 81 3.33 -4.92 -8.56
N PRO A 82 3.38 -5.58 -7.40
CA PRO A 82 3.81 -4.95 -6.15
C PRO A 82 5.33 -4.71 -6.07
N SER A 83 6.08 -4.91 -7.15
CA SER A 83 7.53 -4.67 -7.20
C SER A 83 7.90 -3.30 -7.76
N ASP A 84 6.94 -2.59 -8.39
CA ASP A 84 7.13 -1.23 -8.89
C ASP A 84 6.98 -0.19 -7.75
N GLY A 85 7.52 1.00 -7.96
CA GLY A 85 7.40 2.14 -7.06
C GLY A 85 8.62 2.33 -6.16
N LEU A 86 8.42 2.26 -4.86
CA LEU A 86 9.45 2.50 -3.86
C LEU A 86 10.48 1.37 -3.79
N ILE A 87 11.70 1.71 -3.34
CA ILE A 87 12.61 0.71 -2.79
C ILE A 87 11.91 0.03 -1.61
N MET A 88 12.00 -1.29 -1.51
CA MET A 88 11.39 -2.07 -0.45
C MET A 88 12.46 -2.91 0.28
N PRO A 89 12.15 -3.64 1.32
CA PRO A 89 13.11 -4.52 2.00
C PRO A 89 13.95 -5.39 1.08
N SER A 90 13.34 -6.09 0.12
CA SER A 90 14.06 -6.96 -0.84
C SER A 90 13.71 -6.69 -2.31
N ARG A 91 12.70 -5.86 -2.60
CA ARG A 91 12.28 -5.54 -3.97
C ARG A 91 12.94 -4.24 -4.42
N SER A 92 13.26 -4.19 -5.71
CA SER A 92 14.01 -3.05 -6.29
C SER A 92 13.23 -1.73 -6.28
N GLY A 93 11.91 -1.76 -6.32
CA GLY A 93 11.12 -0.61 -6.76
C GLY A 93 11.28 -0.39 -8.27
N SER A 94 10.91 0.81 -8.73
CA SER A 94 11.02 1.19 -10.14
C SER A 94 12.49 1.21 -10.60
N VAL A 95 12.76 0.54 -11.71
CA VAL A 95 14.07 0.47 -12.36
C VAL A 95 13.88 0.80 -13.83
N ASP A 96 14.84 1.47 -14.44
CA ASP A 96 14.85 1.70 -15.89
C ASP A 96 14.79 0.34 -16.63
N PRO A 97 13.80 0.12 -17.52
CA PRO A 97 13.66 -1.11 -18.27
C PRO A 97 14.93 -1.52 -19.04
N ALA A 98 15.73 -0.56 -19.50
CA ALA A 98 16.98 -0.83 -20.21
C ALA A 98 18.01 -1.57 -19.31
N VAL A 99 17.94 -1.41 -17.99
CA VAL A 99 18.78 -2.16 -17.05
C VAL A 99 18.49 -3.65 -17.15
N MET A 100 17.23 -4.05 -17.28
CA MET A 100 16.84 -5.46 -17.44
C MET A 100 17.38 -6.04 -18.73
N ILE A 101 17.25 -5.30 -19.83
CA ILE A 101 17.78 -5.69 -21.14
C ILE A 101 19.31 -5.84 -21.07
N HIS A 102 20.01 -4.87 -20.46
CA HIS A 102 21.46 -4.91 -20.25
C HIS A 102 21.90 -6.17 -19.48
N LEU A 103 21.22 -6.50 -18.38
CA LEU A 103 21.54 -7.69 -17.57
C LEU A 103 21.33 -8.99 -18.36
N MET A 104 20.28 -9.06 -19.19
CA MET A 104 20.07 -10.21 -20.09
C MET A 104 21.19 -10.33 -21.14
N GLU A 105 21.55 -9.24 -21.78
CA GLU A 105 22.52 -9.24 -22.90
C GLU A 105 23.96 -9.39 -22.43
N GLN A 106 24.37 -8.62 -21.40
CA GLN A 106 25.76 -8.57 -20.98
C GLN A 106 26.09 -9.61 -19.90
N HIS A 107 25.17 -9.87 -18.98
CA HIS A 107 25.37 -10.82 -17.89
C HIS A 107 24.69 -12.18 -18.12
N LYS A 108 24.00 -12.36 -19.27
CA LYS A 108 23.33 -13.60 -19.64
C LYS A 108 22.31 -14.10 -18.61
N MET A 109 21.72 -13.16 -17.86
CA MET A 109 20.69 -13.51 -16.89
C MET A 109 19.41 -13.95 -17.58
N SER A 110 18.81 -15.06 -17.10
CA SER A 110 17.52 -15.50 -17.58
C SER A 110 16.37 -14.63 -16.99
N PRO A 111 15.17 -14.66 -17.57
CA PRO A 111 14.00 -13.99 -16.99
C PRO A 111 13.71 -14.40 -15.54
N GLU A 112 13.94 -15.67 -15.19
CA GLU A 112 13.75 -16.20 -13.83
C GLU A 112 14.79 -15.62 -12.86
N GLN A 113 16.05 -15.50 -13.30
CA GLN A 113 17.10 -14.85 -12.50
C GLN A 113 16.82 -13.38 -12.30
N LEU A 114 16.33 -12.67 -13.32
CA LEU A 114 15.91 -11.28 -13.20
C LEU A 114 14.72 -11.14 -12.25
N SER A 115 13.75 -12.05 -12.33
CA SER A 115 12.62 -12.05 -11.40
C SER A 115 13.08 -12.23 -9.96
N THR A 116 14.01 -13.13 -9.69
CA THR A 116 14.60 -13.33 -8.36
C THR A 116 15.35 -12.08 -7.91
N LEU A 117 16.17 -11.50 -8.79
CA LEU A 117 16.94 -10.29 -8.51
C LEU A 117 16.04 -9.14 -8.05
N ILE A 118 15.01 -8.79 -8.84
CA ILE A 118 14.16 -7.63 -8.56
C ILE A 118 13.19 -7.82 -7.39
N ASN A 119 12.80 -9.07 -7.09
CA ASN A 119 11.81 -9.35 -6.05
C ASN A 119 12.41 -9.76 -4.69
N SER A 120 13.62 -10.30 -4.65
CA SER A 120 14.15 -10.98 -3.45
C SER A 120 15.59 -10.59 -3.08
N GLU A 121 16.36 -10.04 -4.02
CA GLU A 121 17.80 -9.78 -3.83
C GLU A 121 18.16 -8.29 -3.93
N SER A 122 17.19 -7.46 -4.22
CA SER A 122 17.34 -6.01 -4.40
C SER A 122 16.93 -5.23 -3.14
N GLY A 123 16.47 -4.01 -3.33
CA GLY A 123 15.94 -3.17 -2.27
C GLY A 123 16.97 -2.79 -1.21
N LEU A 124 16.50 -2.62 0.02
CA LEU A 124 17.36 -2.31 1.16
C LEU A 124 18.44 -3.38 1.37
N LYS A 125 18.07 -4.66 1.26
CA LYS A 125 19.00 -5.79 1.34
C LYS A 125 20.10 -5.69 0.29
N GLY A 126 19.75 -5.48 -0.97
CA GLY A 126 20.70 -5.44 -2.07
C GLY A 126 21.64 -4.23 -1.98
N ILE A 127 21.13 -3.06 -1.62
CA ILE A 127 21.93 -1.83 -1.49
C ILE A 127 22.82 -1.91 -0.25
N SER A 128 22.28 -2.26 0.92
CA SER A 128 23.03 -2.30 2.17
C SER A 128 24.05 -3.44 2.21
N GLY A 129 23.66 -4.62 1.69
CA GLY A 129 24.41 -5.85 1.87
C GLY A 129 24.40 -6.37 3.31
N VAL A 130 23.51 -5.84 4.16
CA VAL A 130 23.38 -6.19 5.58
C VAL A 130 22.11 -6.98 5.83
N SER A 131 20.95 -6.33 5.60
CA SER A 131 19.64 -6.90 5.95
C SER A 131 18.52 -6.32 5.06
N SER A 132 17.37 -6.97 5.10
CA SER A 132 16.10 -6.42 4.63
C SER A 132 15.33 -5.71 5.75
N ASP A 133 15.71 -5.86 7.00
CA ASP A 133 15.07 -5.21 8.14
C ASP A 133 15.58 -3.78 8.28
N ILE A 134 14.63 -2.83 8.34
CA ILE A 134 14.95 -1.40 8.44
C ILE A 134 15.68 -1.07 9.76
N HIS A 135 15.32 -1.73 10.86
CA HIS A 135 15.91 -1.47 12.17
C HIS A 135 17.35 -1.97 12.24
N GLU A 136 17.64 -3.12 11.62
CA GLU A 136 19.03 -3.62 11.50
C GLU A 136 19.86 -2.68 10.61
N ILE A 137 19.26 -2.13 9.56
CA ILE A 137 19.91 -1.15 8.68
C ILE A 137 20.17 0.17 9.42
N GLU A 138 19.19 0.66 10.20
CA GLU A 138 19.36 1.85 11.04
C GLU A 138 20.48 1.66 12.08
N ALA A 139 20.51 0.51 12.74
CA ALA A 139 21.57 0.18 13.69
C ALA A 139 22.94 0.15 13.02
N ALA A 140 23.08 -0.57 11.91
CA ALA A 140 24.34 -0.63 11.16
C ALA A 140 24.78 0.76 10.63
N ALA A 141 23.83 1.58 10.19
CA ALA A 141 24.12 2.94 9.75
C ALA A 141 24.62 3.83 10.91
N ALA A 142 24.05 3.69 12.11
CA ALA A 142 24.50 4.38 13.31
C ALA A 142 25.90 3.96 13.75
N GLU A 143 26.30 2.72 13.49
CA GLU A 143 27.66 2.19 13.70
C GLU A 143 28.65 2.61 12.59
N GLY A 144 28.20 3.37 11.59
CA GLY A 144 29.03 3.89 10.51
C GLY A 144 29.14 3.00 9.28
N HIS A 145 28.28 1.98 9.14
CA HIS A 145 28.26 1.14 7.94
C HIS A 145 27.77 1.94 6.72
N HIS A 146 28.68 2.29 5.82
CA HIS A 146 28.44 3.22 4.72
C HIS A 146 27.28 2.80 3.79
N ARG A 147 27.20 1.51 3.40
CA ARG A 147 26.15 1.03 2.51
C ARG A 147 24.78 0.97 3.21
N ALA A 148 24.74 0.68 4.52
CA ALA A 148 23.49 0.74 5.30
C ALA A 148 22.96 2.17 5.36
N LEU A 149 23.84 3.15 5.64
CA LEU A 149 23.48 4.57 5.60
C LEU A 149 22.97 5.01 4.21
N LEU A 150 23.64 4.56 3.15
CA LEU A 150 23.22 4.83 1.77
C LEU A 150 21.84 4.25 1.47
N ALA A 151 21.60 2.98 1.82
CA ALA A 151 20.32 2.29 1.63
C ALA A 151 19.17 3.00 2.36
N HIS A 152 19.40 3.35 3.63
CA HIS A 152 18.44 4.07 4.46
C HIS A 152 18.10 5.45 3.87
N LYS A 153 19.11 6.23 3.48
CA LYS A 153 18.90 7.54 2.84
C LYS A 153 18.18 7.42 1.50
N ALA A 154 18.50 6.43 0.67
CA ALA A 154 17.88 6.21 -0.62
C ALA A 154 16.38 5.86 -0.44
N TYR A 155 16.05 5.02 0.53
CA TYR A 155 14.68 4.67 0.89
C TYR A 155 13.86 5.90 1.31
N CYS A 156 14.34 6.63 2.31
CA CYS A 156 13.67 7.83 2.82
C CYS A 156 13.55 8.93 1.75
N TYR A 157 14.57 9.08 0.90
CA TYR A 157 14.53 10.02 -0.22
C TYR A 157 13.42 9.69 -1.22
N GLN A 158 13.23 8.40 -1.55
CA GLN A 158 12.16 8.00 -2.45
C GLN A 158 10.77 8.22 -1.81
N VAL A 159 10.60 7.93 -0.52
CA VAL A 159 9.35 8.22 0.19
C VAL A 159 9.05 9.72 0.11
N ARG A 160 9.99 10.58 0.50
CA ARG A 160 9.85 12.04 0.44
C ARG A 160 9.52 12.55 -0.96
N LYS A 161 10.24 12.07 -1.98
CA LYS A 161 10.03 12.48 -3.37
C LYS A 161 8.60 12.16 -3.84
N ASN A 162 8.08 10.98 -3.49
CA ASN A 162 6.75 10.58 -3.88
C ASN A 162 5.65 11.30 -3.06
N ILE A 163 5.90 11.65 -1.79
CA ILE A 163 5.01 12.56 -1.05
C ILE A 163 4.85 13.87 -1.84
N GLY A 164 5.97 14.50 -2.21
CA GLY A 164 5.94 15.75 -2.98
C GLY A 164 5.24 15.61 -4.34
N ALA A 165 5.47 14.52 -5.06
CA ALA A 165 4.80 14.23 -6.33
C ALA A 165 3.27 14.13 -6.16
N TYR A 166 2.80 13.49 -5.09
CA TYR A 166 1.37 13.32 -4.84
C TYR A 166 0.70 14.58 -4.33
N VAL A 167 1.38 15.39 -3.52
CA VAL A 167 0.90 16.74 -3.18
C VAL A 167 0.72 17.57 -4.44
N ALA A 168 1.67 17.52 -5.37
CA ALA A 168 1.55 18.22 -6.66
C ALA A 168 0.41 17.66 -7.54
N ALA A 169 0.18 16.35 -7.53
CA ALA A 169 -0.89 15.71 -8.30
C ALA A 169 -2.30 16.06 -7.77
N MET A 170 -2.45 16.27 -6.46
CA MET A 170 -3.70 16.69 -5.81
C MET A 170 -3.91 18.20 -5.85
N GLY A 171 -2.83 18.98 -5.90
CA GLY A 171 -2.86 20.45 -5.80
C GLY A 171 -2.75 20.97 -4.37
N GLY A 172 -2.68 20.07 -3.38
CA GLY A 172 -2.59 20.37 -1.96
C GLY A 172 -2.42 19.11 -1.11
N ILE A 173 -2.51 19.29 0.21
CA ILE A 173 -2.53 18.20 1.19
C ILE A 173 -3.10 18.68 2.52
N ASP A 174 -4.05 17.94 3.07
CA ASP A 174 -4.54 18.12 4.45
C ASP A 174 -3.86 17.16 5.43
N VAL A 175 -3.55 15.93 4.96
CA VAL A 175 -3.04 14.86 5.83
C VAL A 175 -1.91 14.09 5.16
N LEU A 176 -0.81 13.93 5.90
CA LEU A 176 0.23 12.93 5.63
C LEU A 176 0.09 11.81 6.66
N ALA A 177 -0.18 10.59 6.24
CA ALA A 177 -0.37 9.48 7.15
C ALA A 177 0.63 8.35 6.89
N PHE A 178 1.28 7.86 7.96
CA PHE A 178 2.16 6.71 7.96
C PHE A 178 1.46 5.51 8.57
N THR A 179 1.64 4.33 7.98
CA THR A 179 1.11 3.05 8.44
C THR A 179 2.02 1.91 7.98
N GLY A 180 1.71 0.69 8.41
CA GLY A 180 2.55 -0.48 8.18
C GLY A 180 3.74 -0.52 9.12
N ASP A 181 4.35 -1.69 9.23
CA ASP A 181 5.36 -1.97 10.25
C ASP A 181 6.46 -0.88 10.35
N VAL A 182 7.08 -0.52 9.25
CA VAL A 182 8.10 0.54 9.21
C VAL A 182 7.50 1.92 9.46
N GLY A 183 6.31 2.21 8.87
CA GLY A 183 5.62 3.48 9.06
C GLY A 183 5.21 3.72 10.50
N GLU A 184 4.86 2.67 11.23
CA GLU A 184 4.46 2.73 12.63
C GLU A 184 5.65 2.77 13.59
N THR A 185 6.72 2.01 13.31
CA THR A 185 7.80 1.78 14.28
C THR A 185 9.04 2.64 14.08
N SER A 186 9.38 3.06 12.83
CA SER A 186 10.59 3.83 12.58
C SER A 186 10.38 5.35 12.62
N ALA A 187 10.70 5.96 13.74
CA ALA A 187 10.72 7.41 13.90
C ALA A 187 11.71 8.09 12.92
N THR A 188 12.84 7.44 12.64
CA THR A 188 13.88 7.96 11.76
C THR A 188 13.41 8.02 10.31
N VAL A 189 12.71 6.99 9.84
CA VAL A 189 12.12 6.99 8.49
C VAL A 189 11.11 8.12 8.36
N ARG A 190 10.19 8.30 9.33
CA ARG A 190 9.20 9.38 9.30
C ARG A 190 9.86 10.75 9.31
N SER A 191 10.86 10.96 10.17
CA SER A 191 11.62 12.21 10.25
C SER A 191 12.29 12.54 8.91
N LEU A 192 13.06 11.60 8.34
CA LEU A 192 13.74 11.80 7.07
C LEU A 192 12.79 11.94 5.88
N ALA A 193 11.64 11.28 5.92
CA ALA A 193 10.61 11.43 4.89
C ALA A 193 9.94 12.82 4.92
N CYS A 194 9.77 13.41 6.11
CA CYS A 194 9.19 14.74 6.29
C CYS A 194 10.21 15.88 6.14
N GLN A 195 11.50 15.59 6.24
CA GLN A 195 12.55 16.61 6.21
C GLN A 195 12.51 17.46 4.95
N GLY A 196 12.39 18.79 5.12
CA GLY A 196 12.36 19.75 4.02
C GLY A 196 11.01 19.84 3.30
N LEU A 197 9.93 19.32 3.90
CA LEU A 197 8.56 19.46 3.39
C LEU A 197 7.75 20.57 4.08
N GLU A 198 8.38 21.39 4.92
CA GLU A 198 7.76 22.47 5.66
C GLU A 198 7.13 23.52 4.73
N PHE A 199 7.68 23.69 3.52
CA PHE A 199 7.13 24.59 2.50
C PHE A 199 5.76 24.11 1.96
N MET A 200 5.42 22.83 2.14
CA MET A 200 4.10 22.26 1.85
C MET A 200 3.16 22.29 3.06
N GLY A 201 3.60 22.86 4.19
CA GLY A 201 2.83 22.89 5.43
C GLY A 201 2.99 21.64 6.30
N ILE A 202 3.84 20.70 5.94
CA ILE A 202 4.10 19.48 6.71
C ILE A 202 5.15 19.78 7.76
N LYS A 203 4.75 19.92 9.03
CA LYS A 203 5.64 20.21 10.15
C LYS A 203 5.59 19.07 11.17
N LEU A 204 6.62 18.23 11.19
CA LEU A 204 6.74 17.12 12.12
C LEU A 204 7.16 17.63 13.51
N ASP A 205 6.53 17.15 14.56
CA ASP A 205 6.97 17.29 15.94
C ASP A 205 7.96 16.15 16.26
N GLU A 206 9.24 16.45 16.23
CA GLU A 206 10.31 15.46 16.40
C GLU A 206 10.31 14.80 17.79
N GLU A 207 9.81 15.46 18.81
CA GLU A 207 9.70 14.90 20.15
C GLU A 207 8.57 13.87 20.22
N LYS A 208 7.37 14.25 19.75
CA LYS A 208 6.25 13.31 19.63
C LYS A 208 6.60 12.11 18.74
N ASN A 209 7.27 12.37 17.59
CA ASN A 209 7.67 11.33 16.67
C ASN A 209 8.64 10.30 17.31
N ARG A 210 9.65 10.77 18.05
CA ARG A 210 10.63 9.89 18.70
C ARG A 210 10.07 9.14 19.91
N ASN A 211 9.18 9.78 20.66
CA ASN A 211 8.60 9.21 21.87
C ASN A 211 7.34 8.39 21.60
N LEU A 212 6.96 8.23 20.32
CA LEU A 212 5.82 7.42 19.93
C LEU A 212 6.12 5.95 20.27
N GLY A 213 5.43 5.42 21.26
CA GLY A 213 5.42 4.02 21.59
C GLY A 213 4.57 3.19 20.61
N ARG A 214 4.24 1.97 21.00
CA ARG A 214 3.26 1.16 20.26
C ARG A 214 1.91 1.90 20.26
N ILE A 215 1.31 1.99 19.08
CA ILE A 215 -0.01 2.58 18.90
C ILE A 215 -1.03 1.47 18.66
N ASP A 216 -2.22 1.60 19.24
CA ASP A 216 -3.33 0.67 19.06
C ASP A 216 -4.38 1.19 18.06
N ASP A 217 -4.37 2.49 17.76
CA ASP A 217 -5.30 3.11 16.80
C ASP A 217 -4.58 4.18 15.95
N PHE A 218 -4.33 5.37 16.51
CA PHE A 218 -3.61 6.45 15.81
C PHE A 218 -2.83 7.36 16.75
N ALA A 219 -1.92 8.15 16.17
CA ALA A 219 -1.24 9.24 16.85
C ALA A 219 -1.05 10.44 15.91
N VAL A 220 -1.19 11.65 16.44
CA VAL A 220 -0.89 12.90 15.75
C VAL A 220 0.53 13.34 16.12
N ILE A 221 1.42 13.37 15.14
CA ILE A 221 2.85 13.70 15.32
C ILE A 221 3.25 14.99 14.61
N SER A 222 2.29 15.79 14.17
CA SER A 222 2.56 17.15 13.69
C SER A 222 2.67 18.14 14.85
N THR A 223 3.35 19.28 14.60
CA THR A 223 3.34 20.43 15.52
C THR A 223 1.96 21.06 15.58
N ALA A 224 1.68 21.84 16.64
CA ALA A 224 0.37 22.50 16.81
C ALA A 224 0.08 23.57 15.74
N ASP A 225 1.12 24.13 15.14
CA ASP A 225 1.04 25.15 14.08
C ASP A 225 1.16 24.57 12.68
N SER A 226 1.16 23.25 12.54
CA SER A 226 1.21 22.57 11.23
C SER A 226 -0.15 22.69 10.54
N PRO A 227 -0.21 23.29 9.32
CA PRO A 227 -1.42 23.28 8.52
C PRO A 227 -1.84 21.86 8.10
N VAL A 228 -0.86 20.99 7.90
CA VAL A 228 -1.04 19.59 7.50
C VAL A 228 -0.94 18.70 8.72
N ALA A 229 -1.93 17.86 8.94
CA ALA A 229 -1.85 16.84 10.00
C ALA A 229 -0.88 15.72 9.59
N VAL A 230 0.09 15.42 10.44
CA VAL A 230 0.96 14.24 10.25
C VAL A 230 0.51 13.17 11.25
N LEU A 231 0.08 12.03 10.71
CA LEU A 231 -0.51 10.94 11.48
C LEU A 231 0.35 9.67 11.39
N VAL A 232 0.32 8.89 12.45
CA VAL A 232 0.66 7.46 12.41
C VAL A 232 -0.61 6.69 12.72
N VAL A 233 -0.98 5.76 11.86
CA VAL A 233 -2.21 4.96 11.97
C VAL A 233 -1.83 3.51 12.08
N ALA A 234 -2.27 2.83 13.13
CA ALA A 234 -2.06 1.39 13.26
C ALA A 234 -2.76 0.65 12.11
N ASN A 235 -2.03 -0.28 11.47
CA ASN A 235 -2.60 -1.06 10.38
C ASN A 235 -3.62 -2.05 10.92
N ASP A 236 -4.85 -1.99 10.42
CA ASP A 236 -5.94 -2.89 10.77
C ASP A 236 -6.75 -3.27 9.51
N ASP A 237 -6.07 -3.92 8.59
CA ASP A 237 -6.68 -4.37 7.33
C ASP A 237 -7.79 -5.38 7.58
N GLU A 238 -7.66 -6.23 8.62
CA GLU A 238 -8.65 -7.24 8.97
C GLU A 238 -9.98 -6.61 9.40
N ARG A 239 -9.92 -5.56 10.18
CA ARG A 239 -11.11 -4.80 10.60
C ARG A 239 -11.86 -4.19 9.43
N LEU A 240 -11.12 -3.61 8.47
CA LEU A 240 -11.76 -3.06 7.28
C LEU A 240 -12.39 -4.16 6.42
N VAL A 241 -11.71 -5.29 6.21
CA VAL A 241 -12.24 -6.44 5.48
C VAL A 241 -13.51 -6.96 6.14
N ALA A 242 -13.50 -7.14 7.46
CA ALA A 242 -14.68 -7.57 8.22
C ALA A 242 -15.85 -6.58 8.05
N TRP A 243 -15.58 -5.29 8.14
CA TRP A 243 -16.61 -4.26 8.02
C TRP A 243 -17.19 -4.17 6.59
N GLU A 244 -16.35 -4.25 5.55
CA GLU A 244 -16.81 -4.29 4.15
C GLU A 244 -17.61 -5.57 3.85
N THR A 245 -17.22 -6.69 4.46
CA THR A 245 -17.98 -7.95 4.35
C THR A 245 -19.38 -7.80 4.94
N LEU A 246 -19.50 -7.24 6.15
CA LEU A 246 -20.82 -6.96 6.75
C LEU A 246 -21.66 -6.05 5.88
N ARG A 247 -21.09 -4.96 5.35
CA ARG A 247 -21.78 -4.05 4.44
C ARG A 247 -22.25 -4.73 3.15
N ALA A 248 -21.41 -5.61 2.59
CA ALA A 248 -21.77 -6.37 1.40
C ALA A 248 -22.93 -7.31 1.67
N ILE A 249 -22.95 -8.00 2.82
CA ILE A 249 -24.04 -8.86 3.26
C ILE A 249 -25.32 -8.05 3.45
N GLU A 250 -25.28 -6.94 4.16
CA GLU A 250 -26.44 -6.05 4.39
C GLU A 250 -26.99 -5.52 3.07
N ARG A 251 -26.12 -5.08 2.17
CA ARG A 251 -26.52 -4.60 0.83
C ARG A 251 -27.16 -5.70 0.01
N ASN A 252 -26.62 -6.92 0.03
CA ASN A 252 -27.21 -8.05 -0.67
C ASN A 252 -28.55 -8.47 -0.07
N ALA A 253 -28.69 -8.46 1.26
CA ALA A 253 -29.96 -8.74 1.94
C ALA A 253 -31.04 -7.72 1.52
N LEU A 254 -30.70 -6.44 1.44
CA LEU A 254 -31.61 -5.39 0.97
C LEU A 254 -31.96 -5.56 -0.51
N LEU A 255 -31.00 -5.94 -1.36
CA LEU A 255 -31.23 -6.19 -2.79
C LEU A 255 -32.10 -7.44 -3.01
N VAL A 256 -31.93 -8.49 -2.23
CA VAL A 256 -32.74 -9.71 -2.27
C VAL A 256 -34.17 -9.41 -1.79
N ALA A 257 -34.33 -8.64 -0.71
CA ALA A 257 -35.63 -8.23 -0.20
C ALA A 257 -36.39 -7.28 -1.16
N ALA A 258 -35.70 -6.55 -2.02
CA ALA A 258 -36.28 -5.62 -2.99
C ALA A 258 -36.55 -6.24 -4.37
N LYS A 259 -36.14 -7.50 -4.60
CA LYS A 259 -36.37 -8.18 -5.91
C LYS A 259 -37.71 -8.91 -5.99
N PRO A 260 -38.43 -8.80 -7.12
CA PRO A 260 -39.50 -9.73 -7.46
C PRO A 260 -38.94 -11.16 -7.57
N GLU A 261 -39.70 -12.17 -7.12
CA GLU A 261 -39.26 -13.57 -6.99
C GLU A 261 -38.73 -14.25 -8.27
N ASP A 262 -38.85 -13.65 -9.45
CA ASP A 262 -38.51 -14.25 -10.75
C ASP A 262 -37.28 -13.63 -11.47
N GLN A 263 -36.47 -12.78 -10.85
CA GLN A 263 -35.31 -12.22 -11.53
C GLN A 263 -34.00 -12.88 -11.04
N PRO A 264 -33.14 -13.39 -11.96
CA PRO A 264 -31.86 -13.95 -11.59
C PRO A 264 -30.97 -12.89 -10.92
N ILE A 265 -30.28 -13.27 -9.85
CA ILE A 265 -29.32 -12.40 -9.16
C ILE A 265 -28.04 -12.37 -10.01
N PRO A 266 -27.60 -11.21 -10.54
CA PRO A 266 -26.31 -11.15 -11.19
C PRO A 266 -25.21 -11.33 -10.15
N VAL A 267 -24.43 -12.40 -10.29
CA VAL A 267 -23.25 -12.68 -9.47
C VAL A 267 -22.03 -12.22 -10.25
N GLU A 268 -21.35 -11.20 -9.77
CA GLU A 268 -20.08 -10.76 -10.31
C GLU A 268 -18.95 -11.43 -9.51
N ILE A 269 -18.06 -12.14 -10.20
CA ILE A 269 -16.93 -12.80 -9.57
C ILE A 269 -15.91 -11.72 -9.20
N SER A 270 -15.78 -11.44 -7.90
CA SER A 270 -14.71 -10.61 -7.37
C SER A 270 -13.43 -11.44 -7.24
N ALA A 271 -12.31 -10.91 -7.72
CA ALA A 271 -10.99 -11.53 -7.59
C ALA A 271 -10.39 -11.43 -6.15
N HIS A 272 -11.21 -11.17 -5.15
CA HIS A 272 -10.75 -11.07 -3.76
C HIS A 272 -10.82 -12.45 -3.09
N HIS A 273 -9.70 -12.86 -2.48
CA HIS A 273 -9.63 -14.09 -1.69
C HIS A 273 -9.91 -13.75 -0.23
N VAL A 274 -10.73 -14.56 0.40
CA VAL A 274 -10.89 -14.56 1.85
C VAL A 274 -10.44 -15.93 2.35
N HIS A 275 -9.48 -15.97 3.27
CA HIS A 275 -9.11 -17.18 3.98
C HIS A 275 -10.00 -17.30 5.21
N LEU A 276 -10.87 -18.30 5.22
CA LEU A 276 -11.76 -18.57 6.35
C LEU A 276 -11.29 -19.83 7.09
N ALA A 277 -11.17 -19.74 8.40
CA ALA A 277 -11.07 -20.94 9.23
C ALA A 277 -12.43 -21.65 9.30
N GLN A 278 -12.45 -22.95 9.62
CA GLN A 278 -13.72 -23.70 9.70
C GLN A 278 -14.73 -23.06 10.68
N ALA A 279 -14.24 -22.46 11.76
CA ALA A 279 -15.08 -21.74 12.72
C ALA A 279 -15.75 -20.51 12.09
N ASP A 280 -15.07 -19.81 11.20
CA ASP A 280 -15.61 -18.64 10.49
C ASP A 280 -16.64 -19.05 9.45
N VAL A 281 -16.40 -20.18 8.75
CA VAL A 281 -17.35 -20.78 7.82
C VAL A 281 -18.64 -21.16 8.55
N GLU A 282 -18.54 -21.81 9.71
CA GLU A 282 -19.71 -22.17 10.52
C GLU A 282 -20.44 -20.96 11.10
N ALA A 283 -19.72 -19.89 11.45
CA ALA A 283 -20.31 -18.65 11.91
C ALA A 283 -21.07 -17.92 10.80
N LEU A 284 -20.59 -17.99 9.56
CA LEU A 284 -21.19 -17.30 8.40
C LEU A 284 -22.34 -18.10 7.75
N PHE A 285 -22.21 -19.44 7.69
CA PHE A 285 -23.11 -20.30 6.90
C PHE A 285 -23.88 -21.30 7.76
N GLY A 286 -23.62 -21.36 9.07
CA GLY A 286 -24.28 -22.23 10.03
C GLY A 286 -23.44 -23.45 10.43
N PRO A 287 -23.80 -24.09 11.56
CA PRO A 287 -23.03 -25.20 12.12
C PRO A 287 -22.91 -26.37 11.14
N GLY A 288 -21.70 -26.92 10.99
CA GLY A 288 -21.40 -28.05 10.13
C GLY A 288 -21.35 -27.76 8.64
N HIS A 289 -21.45 -26.49 8.23
CA HIS A 289 -21.32 -26.11 6.82
C HIS A 289 -19.87 -26.33 6.35
N GLN A 290 -19.72 -26.92 5.18
CA GLN A 290 -18.45 -27.11 4.52
C GLN A 290 -18.49 -26.49 3.12
N LEU A 291 -17.44 -25.72 2.79
CA LEU A 291 -17.29 -25.16 1.45
C LEU A 291 -16.91 -26.26 0.47
N THR A 292 -17.56 -26.29 -0.68
CA THR A 292 -17.25 -27.27 -1.74
C THR A 292 -16.19 -26.69 -2.67
N PRO A 293 -15.01 -27.33 -2.80
CA PRO A 293 -13.98 -26.89 -3.73
C PRO A 293 -14.51 -26.94 -5.18
N LYS A 294 -14.36 -25.83 -5.90
CA LYS A 294 -14.79 -25.69 -7.31
C LYS A 294 -13.63 -25.80 -8.27
N SER A 295 -12.50 -25.18 -7.94
CA SER A 295 -11.27 -25.23 -8.76
C SER A 295 -10.04 -24.99 -7.90
N GLU A 296 -8.90 -25.55 -8.30
CA GLU A 296 -7.61 -25.23 -7.70
C GLU A 296 -7.18 -23.82 -8.09
N LEU A 297 -6.58 -23.12 -7.14
CA LEU A 297 -5.95 -21.83 -7.38
C LEU A 297 -4.46 -22.00 -7.67
N SER A 298 -3.81 -20.95 -8.15
CA SER A 298 -2.38 -20.97 -8.51
C SER A 298 -1.43 -21.24 -7.34
N GLN A 299 -1.91 -21.18 -6.10
CA GLN A 299 -1.13 -21.48 -4.91
C GLN A 299 -1.48 -22.89 -4.39
N PRO A 300 -0.47 -23.75 -4.11
CA PRO A 300 -0.70 -25.10 -3.65
C PRO A 300 -1.54 -25.15 -2.36
N GLY A 301 -2.60 -25.97 -2.36
CA GLY A 301 -3.47 -26.14 -1.20
C GLY A 301 -4.58 -25.08 -1.06
N GLN A 302 -4.74 -24.19 -2.02
CA GLN A 302 -5.84 -23.23 -2.05
C GLN A 302 -6.85 -23.58 -3.14
N PHE A 303 -8.12 -23.39 -2.85
CA PHE A 303 -9.24 -23.72 -3.73
C PHE A 303 -10.22 -22.56 -3.79
N ALA A 304 -10.79 -22.31 -4.98
CA ALA A 304 -12.02 -21.54 -5.07
C ALA A 304 -13.17 -22.45 -4.64
N CYS A 305 -14.10 -21.95 -3.84
CA CYS A 305 -15.23 -22.69 -3.34
C CYS A 305 -16.57 -22.10 -3.80
N GLU A 306 -17.59 -22.95 -3.83
CA GLU A 306 -18.99 -22.54 -4.00
C GLU A 306 -19.63 -22.29 -2.65
#